data_1c47ae5c76f0c21038c4087e9a8c1f97
#
_entry.id   1c47ae5c76f0c21038c4087e9a8c1f97
#
_cell.length_a   1.000
_cell.length_b   1.000
_cell.length_c   1.000
_cell.angle_alpha   90.00
_cell.angle_beta   90.00
_cell.angle_gamma   90.00
#
_symmetry.space_group_name_H-M   'P 1'
#
loop_
_entity.id
_entity.type
_entity.pdbx_description
1 polymer ?
#
loop_
_entity_poly.entity_id
_entity_poly.type
_entity_poly.pdbx_seq_one_letter_code
_entity_poly.pdbx_strand_id
1 'polypeptide(L)'
;MIAQRVNEMPVTTDTEVVTYVEDYRLLARDIQEAVMAIRAQPVKPLFQRMSRIVREAADATGKSGQLLAFGEEIEVDKTVIERLADPLTHMIRNAVDHGLESPEDRIKAGKDACGTIRLSAAHRSGRVIISIKDDGAGLNRPKILMIAKDKGLVPQDADLAEADIDSLLFQPGFSTAQKVSNLSGRGVGLDVVRTAVMALGGRVAISSVPGQGTEFTISLPLTLAVMDGMVVSVRGQTMIAPISSIVETIRPATSEVHNVGPSSKYLSIRGEFIPIIDVASSLGIAPNTSPSEPPLLLLVESENQSLCALIVDEVHDQRQVVIKGLEHNYKSVQGVSAATVLGNGQIALILDLDAIAFQRGAPEAPAEAILPNHGA
;
A
#
# COMPACT_ATOMS: atom_id res chain seq x y z
N MET A 1 4.91 -17.17 -18.42
CA MET A 1 6.06 -18.11 -18.42
C MET A 1 6.91 -18.01 -19.69
N ILE A 2 6.38 -18.29 -20.90
CA ILE A 2 7.20 -18.24 -22.15
C ILE A 2 7.65 -16.81 -22.44
N ALA A 3 6.78 -15.79 -22.35
CA ALA A 3 7.12 -14.38 -22.55
C ALA A 3 8.18 -13.86 -21.55
N GLN A 4 8.20 -14.34 -20.32
CA GLN A 4 9.24 -14.03 -19.35
C GLN A 4 10.61 -14.65 -19.74
N ARG A 5 10.61 -15.91 -20.19
CA ARG A 5 11.87 -16.57 -20.63
C ARG A 5 12.50 -15.91 -21.87
N VAL A 6 11.66 -15.36 -22.75
CA VAL A 6 12.16 -14.61 -23.92
C VAL A 6 12.82 -13.29 -23.50
N ASN A 7 12.33 -12.64 -22.42
CA ASN A 7 12.98 -11.45 -21.85
C ASN A 7 14.32 -11.72 -21.17
N GLU A 8 14.56 -12.95 -20.74
CA GLU A 8 15.79 -13.40 -20.05
C GLU A 8 16.91 -13.83 -21.02
N MET A 9 16.63 -13.88 -22.35
CA MET A 9 17.67 -14.19 -23.33
C MET A 9 18.64 -13.00 -23.43
N PRO A 10 19.97 -13.27 -23.47
CA PRO A 10 20.95 -12.22 -23.71
C PRO A 10 20.60 -11.53 -25.04
N VAL A 11 20.56 -10.20 -25.03
CA VAL A 11 20.22 -9.37 -26.18
C VAL A 11 21.24 -9.67 -27.27
N THR A 12 20.86 -10.54 -28.19
CA THR A 12 21.61 -10.72 -29.42
C THR A 12 21.42 -9.47 -30.29
N THR A 13 22.48 -8.94 -30.83
CA THR A 13 22.52 -7.74 -31.72
C THR A 13 21.81 -7.99 -33.06
N ASP A 14 21.13 -9.10 -33.21
CA ASP A 14 20.39 -9.44 -34.42
C ASP A 14 19.01 -8.75 -34.40
N THR A 15 18.83 -7.79 -35.29
CA THR A 15 17.63 -6.97 -35.42
C THR A 15 16.36 -7.82 -35.63
N GLU A 16 16.49 -8.96 -36.33
CA GLU A 16 15.35 -9.88 -36.55
C GLU A 16 14.89 -10.53 -35.25
N VAL A 17 15.80 -10.95 -34.37
CA VAL A 17 15.47 -11.54 -33.07
C VAL A 17 14.78 -10.52 -32.18
N VAL A 18 15.25 -9.28 -32.19
CA VAL A 18 14.61 -8.19 -31.42
C VAL A 18 13.16 -7.96 -31.89
N THR A 19 12.94 -7.91 -33.21
CA THR A 19 11.61 -7.74 -33.79
C THR A 19 10.68 -8.91 -33.43
N TYR A 20 11.15 -10.17 -33.53
CA TYR A 20 10.33 -11.31 -33.11
C TYR A 20 9.99 -11.31 -31.61
N VAL A 21 10.90 -10.85 -30.77
CA VAL A 21 10.63 -10.69 -29.33
C VAL A 21 9.56 -9.63 -29.08
N GLU A 22 9.61 -8.52 -29.82
CA GLU A 22 8.59 -7.45 -29.72
C GLU A 22 7.23 -7.92 -30.23
N ASP A 23 7.16 -8.58 -31.37
CA ASP A 23 5.93 -9.15 -31.91
C ASP A 23 5.33 -10.19 -30.96
N TYR A 24 6.18 -11.01 -30.34
CA TYR A 24 5.73 -11.97 -29.33
C TYR A 24 5.17 -11.29 -28.08
N ARG A 25 5.78 -10.19 -27.63
CA ARG A 25 5.27 -9.38 -26.52
C ARG A 25 3.90 -8.78 -26.84
N LEU A 26 3.74 -8.23 -28.04
CA LEU A 26 2.45 -7.69 -28.49
C LEU A 26 1.39 -8.78 -28.51
N LEU A 27 1.67 -9.94 -29.12
CA LEU A 27 0.73 -11.05 -29.17
C LEU A 27 0.35 -11.57 -27.76
N ALA A 28 1.33 -11.67 -26.86
CA ALA A 28 1.07 -12.07 -25.46
C ALA A 28 0.16 -11.07 -24.75
N ARG A 29 0.35 -9.78 -25.01
CA ARG A 29 -0.50 -8.70 -24.49
C ARG A 29 -1.92 -8.77 -25.06
N ASP A 30 -2.06 -8.94 -26.37
CA ASP A 30 -3.37 -9.07 -27.04
C ASP A 30 -4.17 -10.27 -26.50
N ILE A 31 -3.49 -11.42 -26.31
CA ILE A 31 -4.09 -12.60 -25.69
C ILE A 31 -4.54 -12.29 -24.26
N GLN A 32 -3.71 -11.59 -23.48
CA GLN A 32 -4.04 -11.21 -22.11
C GLN A 32 -5.25 -10.27 -22.08
N GLU A 33 -5.30 -9.27 -22.95
CA GLU A 33 -6.43 -8.33 -23.06
C GLU A 33 -7.72 -9.07 -23.48
N ALA A 34 -7.65 -10.00 -24.44
CA ALA A 34 -8.78 -10.81 -24.85
C ALA A 34 -9.32 -11.71 -23.73
N VAL A 35 -8.43 -12.35 -22.96
CA VAL A 35 -8.82 -13.17 -21.80
C VAL A 35 -9.47 -12.30 -20.73
N MET A 36 -8.95 -11.08 -20.49
CA MET A 36 -9.53 -10.14 -19.52
C MET A 36 -10.91 -9.66 -19.94
N ALA A 37 -11.12 -9.37 -21.24
CA ALA A 37 -12.43 -8.98 -21.75
C ALA A 37 -13.51 -10.05 -21.52
N ILE A 38 -13.15 -11.34 -21.59
CA ILE A 38 -14.08 -12.45 -21.29
C ILE A 38 -14.47 -12.50 -19.81
N ARG A 39 -13.61 -12.03 -18.91
CA ARG A 39 -13.80 -12.07 -17.46
C ARG A 39 -14.33 -10.76 -16.85
N ALA A 40 -14.37 -9.71 -17.67
CA ALA A 40 -14.88 -8.42 -17.25
C ALA A 40 -16.38 -8.48 -16.95
N GLN A 41 -16.80 -7.84 -15.87
CA GLN A 41 -18.20 -7.74 -15.45
C GLN A 41 -18.50 -6.32 -15.00
N PRO A 42 -19.72 -5.79 -15.25
CA PRO A 42 -20.12 -4.50 -14.72
C PRO A 42 -20.06 -4.45 -13.19
N VAL A 43 -19.66 -3.32 -12.62
CA VAL A 43 -19.63 -3.14 -11.16
C VAL A 43 -21.02 -2.97 -10.54
N LYS A 44 -22.06 -2.89 -11.33
CA LYS A 44 -23.45 -2.69 -10.91
C LYS A 44 -23.92 -3.60 -9.78
N PRO A 45 -23.70 -4.93 -9.80
CA PRO A 45 -24.12 -5.80 -8.69
C PRO A 45 -23.43 -5.45 -7.36
N LEU A 46 -22.15 -5.06 -7.42
CA LEU A 46 -21.39 -4.62 -6.27
C LEU A 46 -21.98 -3.31 -5.70
N PHE A 47 -22.27 -2.32 -6.54
CA PHE A 47 -22.83 -1.04 -6.14
C PHE A 47 -24.24 -1.19 -5.55
N GLN A 48 -25.07 -2.09 -6.09
CA GLN A 48 -26.38 -2.42 -5.52
C GLN A 48 -26.26 -3.05 -4.11
N ARG A 49 -25.23 -3.88 -3.90
CA ARG A 49 -24.92 -4.41 -2.55
C ARG A 49 -24.55 -3.27 -1.59
N MET A 50 -23.72 -2.31 -2.03
CA MET A 50 -23.33 -1.14 -1.22
C MET A 50 -24.53 -0.28 -0.84
N SER A 51 -25.50 -0.09 -1.72
CA SER A 51 -26.77 0.62 -1.44
C SER A 51 -27.56 -0.01 -0.28
N ARG A 52 -27.56 -1.34 -0.19
CA ARG A 52 -28.19 -2.05 0.95
C ARG A 52 -27.42 -1.82 2.24
N ILE A 53 -26.09 -1.87 2.18
CA ILE A 53 -25.22 -1.66 3.35
C ILE A 53 -25.39 -0.24 3.92
N VAL A 54 -25.52 0.79 3.07
CA VAL A 54 -25.81 2.16 3.54
C VAL A 54 -27.09 2.21 4.36
N ARG A 55 -28.16 1.59 3.88
CA ARG A 55 -29.45 1.56 4.60
C ARG A 55 -29.33 0.81 5.92
N GLU A 56 -28.75 -0.38 5.91
CA GLU A 56 -28.54 -1.19 7.12
C GLU A 56 -27.69 -0.43 8.17
N ALA A 57 -26.63 0.24 7.74
CA ALA A 57 -25.76 1.01 8.64
C ALA A 57 -26.47 2.28 9.16
N ALA A 58 -27.23 2.98 8.31
CA ALA A 58 -28.00 4.16 8.69
C ALA A 58 -29.06 3.80 9.74
N ASP A 59 -29.81 2.71 9.51
CA ASP A 59 -30.82 2.21 10.46
C ASP A 59 -30.18 1.82 11.80
N ALA A 60 -29.06 1.13 11.78
CA ALA A 60 -28.35 0.70 13.00
C ALA A 60 -27.79 1.86 13.82
N THR A 61 -27.48 3.00 13.19
CA THR A 61 -26.88 4.18 13.84
C THR A 61 -27.87 5.30 14.11
N GLY A 62 -29.15 5.14 13.71
CA GLY A 62 -30.17 6.19 13.81
C GLY A 62 -29.88 7.40 12.92
N LYS A 63 -29.06 7.24 11.89
CA LYS A 63 -28.73 8.28 10.91
C LYS A 63 -29.60 8.14 9.67
N SER A 64 -29.67 9.21 8.87
CA SER A 64 -30.32 9.18 7.57
C SER A 64 -29.27 9.30 6.48
N GLY A 65 -29.19 8.31 5.59
CA GLY A 65 -28.18 8.29 4.52
C GLY A 65 -28.67 7.60 3.26
N GLN A 66 -28.26 8.12 2.12
CA GLN A 66 -28.53 7.54 0.81
C GLN A 66 -27.23 7.33 0.02
N LEU A 67 -27.22 6.36 -0.88
CA LEU A 67 -26.13 6.14 -1.82
C LEU A 67 -26.52 6.57 -3.22
N LEU A 68 -25.70 7.39 -3.85
CA LEU A 68 -25.77 7.74 -5.26
C LEU A 68 -24.65 7.01 -6.02
N ALA A 69 -25.02 6.18 -7.00
CA ALA A 69 -24.10 5.38 -7.79
C ALA A 69 -23.91 5.98 -9.19
N PHE A 70 -22.65 6.01 -9.67
CA PHE A 70 -22.25 6.51 -10.98
C PHE A 70 -21.26 5.56 -11.64
N GLY A 71 -21.37 5.33 -12.96
CA GLY A 71 -20.48 4.43 -13.68
C GLY A 71 -20.70 2.96 -13.34
N GLU A 72 -21.94 2.58 -13.09
CA GLU A 72 -22.32 1.19 -12.77
C GLU A 72 -22.05 0.20 -13.92
N GLU A 73 -21.94 0.71 -15.15
CA GLU A 73 -21.64 -0.03 -16.38
C GLU A 73 -20.14 -0.31 -16.57
N ILE A 74 -19.29 0.31 -15.76
CA ILE A 74 -17.84 0.09 -15.86
C ILE A 74 -17.52 -1.37 -15.59
N GLU A 75 -16.80 -1.97 -16.53
CA GLU A 75 -16.41 -3.37 -16.47
C GLU A 75 -15.06 -3.54 -15.75
N VAL A 76 -15.00 -4.52 -14.86
CA VAL A 76 -13.84 -4.85 -14.04
C VAL A 76 -13.71 -6.37 -13.96
N ASP A 77 -12.50 -6.91 -13.85
CA ASP A 77 -12.29 -8.35 -13.66
C ASP A 77 -13.10 -8.87 -12.46
N LYS A 78 -13.75 -10.00 -12.65
CA LYS A 78 -14.59 -10.64 -11.63
C LYS A 78 -13.85 -10.84 -10.31
N THR A 79 -12.58 -11.27 -10.34
CA THR A 79 -11.79 -11.48 -9.11
C THR A 79 -11.55 -10.16 -8.37
N VAL A 80 -11.36 -9.07 -9.10
CA VAL A 80 -11.21 -7.73 -8.50
C VAL A 80 -12.51 -7.32 -7.82
N ILE A 81 -13.67 -7.52 -8.48
CA ILE A 81 -14.99 -7.23 -7.89
C ILE A 81 -15.21 -8.02 -6.61
N GLU A 82 -14.91 -9.32 -6.62
CA GLU A 82 -15.06 -10.20 -5.45
C GLU A 82 -14.17 -9.76 -4.27
N ARG A 83 -12.91 -9.40 -4.55
CA ARG A 83 -11.95 -8.97 -3.52
C ARG A 83 -12.22 -7.55 -3.00
N LEU A 84 -12.85 -6.68 -3.80
CA LEU A 84 -13.23 -5.33 -3.38
C LEU A 84 -14.48 -5.28 -2.51
N ALA A 85 -15.29 -6.32 -2.52
CA ALA A 85 -16.60 -6.31 -1.84
C ALA A 85 -16.47 -6.01 -0.33
N ASP A 86 -15.50 -6.62 0.35
CA ASP A 86 -15.28 -6.41 1.79
C ASP A 86 -14.61 -5.07 2.10
N PRO A 87 -13.53 -4.65 1.41
CA PRO A 87 -12.98 -3.29 1.52
C PRO A 87 -14.03 -2.19 1.33
N LEU A 88 -14.83 -2.25 0.26
CA LEU A 88 -15.87 -1.26 0.01
C LEU A 88 -16.96 -1.27 1.09
N THR A 89 -17.37 -2.45 1.56
CA THR A 89 -18.31 -2.60 2.67
C THR A 89 -17.80 -1.86 3.92
N HIS A 90 -16.50 -2.03 4.23
CA HIS A 90 -15.90 -1.38 5.39
C HIS A 90 -15.85 0.15 5.23
N MET A 91 -15.44 0.64 4.06
CA MET A 91 -15.39 2.07 3.77
C MET A 91 -16.78 2.72 3.82
N ILE A 92 -17.79 2.08 3.25
CA ILE A 92 -19.18 2.54 3.30
C ILE A 92 -19.70 2.59 4.73
N ARG A 93 -19.43 1.57 5.54
CA ARG A 93 -19.79 1.61 6.97
C ARG A 93 -19.10 2.75 7.69
N ASN A 94 -17.80 2.95 7.47
CA ASN A 94 -17.08 4.08 8.07
C ASN A 94 -17.66 5.43 7.65
N ALA A 95 -18.06 5.59 6.39
CA ALA A 95 -18.71 6.81 5.91
C ALA A 95 -20.02 7.06 6.66
N VAL A 96 -20.85 6.03 6.89
CA VAL A 96 -22.10 6.17 7.66
C VAL A 96 -21.81 6.38 9.15
N ASP A 97 -20.98 5.52 9.77
CA ASP A 97 -20.77 5.49 11.22
C ASP A 97 -20.02 6.72 11.73
N HIS A 98 -19.01 7.14 10.99
CA HIS A 98 -18.05 8.17 11.41
C HIS A 98 -18.07 9.42 10.54
N GLY A 99 -18.42 9.31 9.24
CA GLY A 99 -18.46 10.42 8.29
C GLY A 99 -19.74 11.24 8.47
N LEU A 100 -20.91 10.64 8.30
CA LEU A 100 -22.19 11.34 8.38
C LEU A 100 -22.51 11.75 9.81
N GLU A 101 -23.09 12.96 9.97
CA GLU A 101 -23.61 13.47 11.23
C GLU A 101 -25.06 12.97 11.46
N SER A 102 -25.57 13.17 12.69
CA SER A 102 -27.01 12.94 12.98
C SER A 102 -27.88 13.90 12.15
N PRO A 103 -29.14 13.54 11.82
CA PRO A 103 -30.03 14.43 11.09
C PRO A 103 -30.18 15.81 11.75
N GLU A 104 -30.18 15.86 13.08
CA GLU A 104 -30.30 17.10 13.84
C GLU A 104 -29.04 17.97 13.73
N ASP A 105 -27.85 17.37 13.77
CA ASP A 105 -26.58 18.09 13.65
C ASP A 105 -26.33 18.55 12.21
N ARG A 106 -26.80 17.79 11.22
CA ARG A 106 -26.76 18.21 9.82
C ARG A 106 -27.60 19.46 9.58
N ILE A 107 -28.84 19.48 10.09
CA ILE A 107 -29.73 20.64 9.99
C ILE A 107 -29.09 21.87 10.67
N LYS A 108 -28.49 21.70 11.87
CA LYS A 108 -27.77 22.77 12.57
C LYS A 108 -26.59 23.31 11.76
N ALA A 109 -25.93 22.45 11.00
CA ALA A 109 -24.81 22.80 10.11
C ALA A 109 -25.28 23.37 8.75
N GLY A 110 -26.61 23.50 8.51
CA GLY A 110 -27.15 24.00 7.25
C GLY A 110 -27.13 22.99 6.11
N LYS A 111 -27.02 21.69 6.42
CA LYS A 111 -27.04 20.56 5.47
C LYS A 111 -28.43 19.90 5.43
N ASP A 112 -28.70 19.14 4.37
CA ASP A 112 -29.89 18.29 4.31
C ASP A 112 -29.86 17.24 5.43
N ALA A 113 -31.03 16.93 6.01
CA ALA A 113 -31.16 15.94 7.07
C ALA A 113 -30.66 14.54 6.64
N CYS A 114 -30.79 14.21 5.36
CA CYS A 114 -30.29 12.97 4.77
C CYS A 114 -28.89 13.18 4.20
N GLY A 115 -27.91 12.46 4.74
CA GLY A 115 -26.53 12.46 4.25
C GLY A 115 -26.43 11.70 2.91
N THR A 116 -25.48 12.10 2.09
CA THR A 116 -25.28 11.51 0.77
C THR A 116 -23.87 10.88 0.67
N ILE A 117 -23.85 9.59 0.34
CA ILE A 117 -22.64 8.88 -0.03
C ILE A 117 -22.66 8.69 -1.55
N ARG A 118 -21.65 9.22 -2.23
CA ARG A 118 -21.48 9.08 -3.67
C ARG A 118 -20.45 8.00 -3.94
N LEU A 119 -20.85 6.95 -4.65
CA LEU A 119 -19.99 5.86 -5.10
C LEU A 119 -19.87 5.93 -6.62
N SER A 120 -18.66 6.04 -7.14
CA SER A 120 -18.45 6.15 -8.58
C SER A 120 -17.35 5.23 -9.06
N ALA A 121 -17.46 4.74 -10.30
CA ALA A 121 -16.40 4.05 -11.02
C ALA A 121 -16.16 4.74 -12.36
N ALA A 122 -14.89 4.82 -12.78
CA ALA A 122 -14.50 5.38 -14.07
C ALA A 122 -13.20 4.75 -14.56
N HIS A 123 -13.05 4.65 -15.88
CA HIS A 123 -11.75 4.36 -16.48
C HIS A 123 -10.95 5.65 -16.65
N ARG A 124 -9.72 5.67 -16.16
CA ARG A 124 -8.80 6.81 -16.32
C ARG A 124 -7.36 6.30 -16.50
N SER A 125 -6.74 6.68 -17.62
CA SER A 125 -5.32 6.37 -17.90
C SER A 125 -4.96 4.88 -17.73
N GLY A 126 -5.79 3.98 -18.28
CA GLY A 126 -5.53 2.53 -18.18
C GLY A 126 -5.78 1.93 -16.78
N ARG A 127 -6.46 2.64 -15.91
CA ARG A 127 -6.81 2.19 -14.57
C ARG A 127 -8.32 2.34 -14.32
N VAL A 128 -8.84 1.52 -13.43
CA VAL A 128 -10.17 1.71 -12.84
C VAL A 128 -10.02 2.56 -11.59
N ILE A 129 -10.73 3.66 -11.54
CA ILE A 129 -10.81 4.52 -10.37
C ILE A 129 -12.18 4.33 -9.73
N ILE A 130 -12.20 3.91 -8.47
CA ILE A 130 -13.42 3.83 -7.67
C ILE A 130 -13.32 4.89 -6.58
N SER A 131 -14.30 5.79 -6.50
CA SER A 131 -14.35 6.82 -5.46
C SER A 131 -15.58 6.63 -4.58
N ILE A 132 -15.38 6.78 -3.27
CA ILE A 132 -16.41 6.80 -2.24
C ILE A 132 -16.30 8.15 -1.54
N LYS A 133 -17.30 9.00 -1.71
CA LYS A 133 -17.34 10.35 -1.12
C LYS A 133 -18.58 10.52 -0.27
N ASP A 134 -18.41 10.86 0.99
CA ASP A 134 -19.49 11.33 1.85
C ASP A 134 -19.55 12.87 1.90
N ASP A 135 -20.70 13.41 2.29
CA ASP A 135 -20.93 14.83 2.54
C ASP A 135 -20.99 15.16 4.04
N GLY A 136 -20.31 14.33 4.85
CA GLY A 136 -20.35 14.41 6.30
C GLY A 136 -19.45 15.50 6.92
N ALA A 137 -19.04 15.27 8.17
CA ALA A 137 -18.25 16.22 8.94
C ALA A 137 -16.80 16.36 8.48
N GLY A 138 -16.31 15.39 7.69
CA GLY A 138 -14.89 15.27 7.36
C GLY A 138 -14.05 14.70 8.51
N LEU A 139 -12.73 14.64 8.31
CA LEU A 139 -11.81 14.08 9.30
C LEU A 139 -11.51 15.09 10.41
N ASN A 140 -11.56 14.60 11.66
CA ASN A 140 -11.09 15.35 12.81
C ASN A 140 -9.59 15.11 13.03
N ARG A 141 -8.75 15.83 12.27
CA ARG A 141 -7.28 15.69 12.30
C ARG A 141 -6.66 15.87 13.68
N PRO A 142 -7.07 16.85 14.50
CA PRO A 142 -6.58 16.97 15.87
C PRO A 142 -6.81 15.71 16.70
N LYS A 143 -8.00 15.08 16.59
CA LYS A 143 -8.33 13.85 17.29
C LYS A 143 -7.51 12.65 16.75
N ILE A 144 -7.32 12.57 15.43
CA ILE A 144 -6.50 11.54 14.78
C ILE A 144 -5.07 11.63 15.30
N LEU A 145 -4.46 12.82 15.29
CA LEU A 145 -3.10 13.06 15.77
C LEU A 145 -2.96 12.72 17.26
N MET A 146 -3.93 13.11 18.09
CA MET A 146 -3.94 12.77 19.51
C MET A 146 -3.93 11.25 19.73
N ILE A 147 -4.80 10.51 19.04
CA ILE A 147 -4.86 9.04 19.14
C ILE A 147 -3.55 8.40 18.65
N ALA A 148 -2.94 8.92 17.59
CA ALA A 148 -1.67 8.41 17.09
C ALA A 148 -0.52 8.63 18.10
N LYS A 149 -0.46 9.79 18.73
CA LYS A 149 0.49 10.10 19.81
C LYS A 149 0.28 9.21 21.03
N ASP A 150 -0.96 9.02 21.47
CA ASP A 150 -1.32 8.15 22.61
C ASP A 150 -0.96 6.67 22.37
N LYS A 151 -1.04 6.23 21.10
CA LYS A 151 -0.64 4.87 20.69
C LYS A 151 0.84 4.71 20.40
N GLY A 152 1.63 5.79 20.49
CA GLY A 152 3.06 5.78 20.19
C GLY A 152 3.39 5.56 18.70
N LEU A 153 2.43 5.79 17.81
CA LEU A 153 2.63 5.73 16.36
C LEU A 153 3.38 6.95 15.83
N VAL A 154 3.33 8.05 16.57
CA VAL A 154 3.98 9.33 16.24
C VAL A 154 4.59 9.92 17.51
N PRO A 155 5.77 10.54 17.45
CA PRO A 155 6.36 11.26 18.58
C PRO A 155 5.42 12.33 19.14
N GLN A 156 5.52 12.61 20.45
CA GLN A 156 4.61 13.55 21.13
C GLN A 156 4.76 15.01 20.64
N ASP A 157 5.94 15.36 20.18
CA ASP A 157 6.32 16.67 19.65
C ASP A 157 6.20 16.80 18.13
N ALA A 158 5.81 15.71 17.43
CA ALA A 158 5.69 15.74 15.97
C ALA A 158 4.65 16.77 15.51
N ASP A 159 5.05 17.60 14.58
CA ASP A 159 4.20 18.50 13.78
C ASP A 159 4.09 17.91 12.37
N LEU A 160 2.90 17.44 12.02
CA LEU A 160 2.64 16.73 10.77
C LEU A 160 1.78 17.56 9.84
N ALA A 161 2.05 17.47 8.54
CA ALA A 161 1.17 18.02 7.52
C ALA A 161 -0.19 17.30 7.51
N GLU A 162 -1.24 17.96 7.02
CA GLU A 162 -2.59 17.38 6.98
C GLU A 162 -2.65 16.03 6.24
N ALA A 163 -1.90 15.90 5.14
CA ALA A 163 -1.83 14.67 4.35
C ALA A 163 -1.19 13.52 5.14
N ASP A 164 -0.18 13.80 5.96
CA ASP A 164 0.48 12.81 6.81
C ASP A 164 -0.47 12.34 7.92
N ILE A 165 -1.22 13.28 8.52
CA ILE A 165 -2.24 12.93 9.52
C ILE A 165 -3.32 12.05 8.91
N ASP A 166 -3.79 12.36 7.68
CA ASP A 166 -4.79 11.55 6.98
C ASP A 166 -4.24 10.15 6.67
N SER A 167 -2.95 10.01 6.37
CA SER A 167 -2.29 8.72 6.11
C SER A 167 -2.20 7.81 7.34
N LEU A 168 -2.18 8.37 8.56
CA LEU A 168 -2.17 7.59 9.81
C LEU A 168 -3.37 6.65 9.95
N LEU A 169 -4.50 6.98 9.31
CA LEU A 169 -5.69 6.12 9.32
C LEU A 169 -5.45 4.74 8.71
N PHE A 170 -4.45 4.61 7.84
CA PHE A 170 -4.06 3.35 7.21
C PHE A 170 -2.96 2.59 7.96
N GLN A 171 -2.48 3.13 9.07
CA GLN A 171 -1.44 2.48 9.87
C GLN A 171 -1.99 1.26 10.63
N PRO A 172 -1.25 0.14 10.69
CA PRO A 172 -1.65 -1.02 11.48
C PRO A 172 -1.90 -0.62 12.94
N GLY A 173 -3.05 -1.06 13.47
CA GLY A 173 -3.43 -0.77 14.85
C GLY A 173 -4.01 0.62 15.10
N PHE A 174 -4.19 1.46 14.08
CA PHE A 174 -4.77 2.81 14.25
C PHE A 174 -6.27 2.79 14.56
N SER A 175 -7.01 1.68 14.42
CA SER A 175 -8.46 1.65 14.63
C SER A 175 -8.93 2.56 15.78
N THR A 176 -9.84 3.49 15.49
CA THR A 176 -10.45 4.42 16.46
C THR A 176 -11.47 3.74 17.39
N ALA A 177 -11.84 2.49 17.10
CA ALA A 177 -12.83 1.76 17.88
C ALA A 177 -12.24 1.22 19.18
N GLN A 178 -12.62 1.80 20.30
CA GLN A 178 -12.30 1.31 21.66
C GLN A 178 -13.04 0.00 22.02
N LYS A 179 -13.99 -0.45 21.22
CA LYS A 179 -14.72 -1.71 21.39
C LYS A 179 -14.81 -2.41 20.04
N VAL A 180 -14.34 -3.65 19.99
CA VAL A 180 -14.68 -4.60 18.93
C VAL A 180 -16.20 -4.71 18.96
N SER A 181 -16.89 -4.02 18.04
CA SER A 181 -18.34 -4.17 17.91
C SER A 181 -18.60 -5.59 17.39
N ASN A 182 -19.42 -6.34 18.11
CA ASN A 182 -19.80 -7.72 17.81
C ASN A 182 -20.50 -7.90 16.44
N LEU A 183 -20.72 -6.83 15.67
CA LEU A 183 -21.28 -6.87 14.32
C LEU A 183 -20.25 -7.05 13.20
N SER A 184 -18.96 -6.82 13.49
CA SER A 184 -17.87 -7.05 12.54
C SER A 184 -16.84 -7.97 13.21
N GLY A 185 -17.09 -9.27 13.21
CA GLY A 185 -16.35 -10.31 13.93
C GLY A 185 -14.84 -10.44 13.67
N ARG A 186 -14.23 -9.43 13.10
CA ARG A 186 -12.78 -9.23 12.93
C ARG A 186 -12.56 -7.73 13.02
N GLY A 187 -11.78 -7.24 13.95
CA GLY A 187 -11.39 -5.83 14.06
C GLY A 187 -10.70 -5.32 12.79
N VAL A 188 -11.49 -5.10 11.72
CA VAL A 188 -11.01 -4.70 10.39
C VAL A 188 -10.85 -3.18 10.41
N GLY A 189 -9.62 -2.70 10.30
CA GLY A 189 -9.28 -1.30 10.14
C GLY A 189 -9.09 -0.91 8.67
N LEU A 190 -8.79 0.36 8.41
CA LEU A 190 -8.44 0.84 7.06
C LEU A 190 -7.10 0.29 6.57
N ASP A 191 -6.23 -0.18 7.46
CA ASP A 191 -5.01 -0.93 7.17
C ASP A 191 -5.30 -2.21 6.36
N VAL A 192 -6.35 -2.95 6.72
CA VAL A 192 -6.78 -4.15 5.97
C VAL A 192 -7.32 -3.76 4.59
N VAL A 193 -8.04 -2.62 4.48
CA VAL A 193 -8.49 -2.09 3.18
C VAL A 193 -7.29 -1.78 2.29
N ARG A 194 -6.28 -1.09 2.80
CA ARG A 194 -5.05 -0.76 2.08
C ARG A 194 -4.35 -2.03 1.61
N THR A 195 -4.14 -2.99 2.51
CA THR A 195 -3.50 -4.29 2.19
C THR A 195 -4.26 -5.04 1.09
N ALA A 196 -5.59 -5.09 1.16
CA ALA A 196 -6.41 -5.75 0.14
C ALA A 196 -6.32 -5.05 -1.22
N VAL A 197 -6.31 -3.73 -1.26
CA VAL A 197 -6.16 -2.93 -2.49
C VAL A 197 -4.76 -3.10 -3.08
N MET A 198 -3.71 -3.07 -2.25
CA MET A 198 -2.32 -3.30 -2.67
C MET A 198 -2.12 -4.71 -3.23
N ALA A 199 -2.74 -5.73 -2.64
CA ALA A 199 -2.72 -7.11 -3.16
C ALA A 199 -3.39 -7.25 -4.54
N LEU A 200 -4.18 -6.25 -4.96
CA LEU A 200 -4.74 -6.13 -6.30
C LEU A 200 -3.87 -5.25 -7.22
N GLY A 201 -2.67 -4.84 -6.81
CA GLY A 201 -1.81 -3.89 -7.55
C GLY A 201 -2.38 -2.48 -7.59
N GLY A 202 -3.28 -2.18 -6.67
CA GLY A 202 -3.95 -0.89 -6.55
C GLY A 202 -3.28 0.02 -5.52
N ARG A 203 -3.85 1.23 -5.43
CA ARG A 203 -3.53 2.23 -4.41
C ARG A 203 -4.82 2.80 -3.85
N VAL A 204 -4.80 3.19 -2.58
CA VAL A 204 -5.90 3.92 -1.93
C VAL A 204 -5.37 5.27 -1.46
N ALA A 205 -6.15 6.30 -1.72
CA ALA A 205 -5.88 7.65 -1.24
C ALA A 205 -7.09 8.19 -0.48
N ILE A 206 -6.86 9.12 0.44
CA ILE A 206 -7.90 9.80 1.20
C ILE A 206 -7.74 11.30 1.03
N SER A 207 -8.85 11.99 0.93
CA SER A 207 -8.92 13.46 0.91
C SER A 207 -10.11 13.89 1.73
N SER A 208 -9.94 14.87 2.62
CA SER A 208 -11.02 15.32 3.48
C SER A 208 -10.96 16.83 3.69
N VAL A 209 -12.14 17.43 3.63
CA VAL A 209 -12.33 18.85 3.93
C VAL A 209 -13.31 18.95 5.10
N PRO A 210 -12.91 19.59 6.22
CA PRO A 210 -13.77 19.75 7.38
C PRO A 210 -15.12 20.38 6.99
N GLY A 211 -16.21 19.76 7.45
CA GLY A 211 -17.58 20.18 7.13
C GLY A 211 -18.10 19.82 5.74
N GLN A 212 -17.24 19.35 4.82
CA GLN A 212 -17.62 18.98 3.44
C GLN A 212 -17.55 17.48 3.16
N GLY A 213 -17.01 16.69 4.11
CA GLY A 213 -16.94 15.24 4.04
C GLY A 213 -15.57 14.69 3.70
N THR A 214 -15.54 13.40 3.40
CA THR A 214 -14.32 12.65 3.10
C THR A 214 -14.48 11.87 1.80
N GLU A 215 -13.41 11.81 1.01
CA GLU A 215 -13.35 11.05 -0.24
C GLU A 215 -12.21 10.04 -0.17
N PHE A 216 -12.55 8.78 -0.35
CA PHE A 216 -11.60 7.69 -0.57
C PHE A 216 -11.53 7.39 -2.06
N THR A 217 -10.34 7.34 -2.61
CA THR A 217 -10.11 7.00 -4.02
C THR A 217 -9.28 5.74 -4.10
N ILE A 218 -9.82 4.70 -4.72
CA ILE A 218 -9.13 3.45 -5.04
C ILE A 218 -8.77 3.47 -6.51
N SER A 219 -7.50 3.24 -6.83
CA SER A 219 -6.99 3.14 -8.20
C SER A 219 -6.47 1.73 -8.43
N LEU A 220 -7.04 1.02 -9.41
CA LEU A 220 -6.72 -0.37 -9.73
C LEU A 220 -6.26 -0.48 -11.19
N PRO A 221 -5.31 -1.37 -11.51
CA PRO A 221 -4.98 -1.67 -12.90
C PRO A 221 -6.15 -2.38 -13.59
N LEU A 222 -6.33 -2.15 -14.89
CA LEU A 222 -7.32 -2.87 -15.71
C LEU A 222 -6.97 -4.34 -15.93
N THR A 223 -5.67 -4.65 -15.93
CA THR A 223 -5.15 -6.01 -16.13
C THR A 223 -4.92 -6.72 -14.80
N LEU A 224 -4.62 -8.03 -14.84
CA LEU A 224 -4.03 -8.72 -13.68
C LEU A 224 -2.93 -7.85 -13.10
N ALA A 225 -2.94 -7.70 -11.77
CA ALA A 225 -1.98 -6.86 -11.08
C ALA A 225 -0.56 -7.30 -11.45
N VAL A 226 0.04 -6.55 -12.37
CA VAL A 226 1.44 -6.72 -12.79
C VAL A 226 2.20 -5.56 -12.17
N MET A 227 3.32 -5.84 -11.54
CA MET A 227 4.21 -4.82 -11.01
C MET A 227 5.61 -5.01 -11.56
N ASP A 228 6.32 -3.91 -11.76
CA ASP A 228 7.74 -3.95 -12.02
C ASP A 228 8.46 -4.19 -10.69
N GLY A 229 9.16 -5.30 -10.60
CA GLY A 229 9.85 -5.74 -9.42
C GLY A 229 11.34 -5.94 -9.66
N MET A 230 12.14 -5.59 -8.68
CA MET A 230 13.56 -5.93 -8.63
C MET A 230 13.70 -7.28 -7.92
N VAL A 231 14.28 -8.26 -8.58
CA VAL A 231 14.56 -9.57 -8.01
C VAL A 231 15.79 -9.44 -7.11
N VAL A 232 15.64 -9.79 -5.84
CA VAL A 232 16.70 -9.72 -4.85
C VAL A 232 16.84 -11.05 -4.11
N SER A 233 18.03 -11.33 -3.60
CA SER A 233 18.27 -12.43 -2.67
C SER A 233 18.36 -11.91 -1.25
N VAL A 234 17.69 -12.58 -0.31
CA VAL A 234 17.75 -12.33 1.13
C VAL A 234 17.96 -13.67 1.82
N ARG A 235 19.15 -13.91 2.37
CA ARG A 235 19.57 -15.19 2.97
C ARG A 235 19.32 -16.40 2.06
N GLY A 236 19.64 -16.23 0.76
CA GLY A 236 19.46 -17.26 -0.24
C GLY A 236 18.00 -17.47 -0.69
N GLN A 237 17.04 -16.70 -0.19
CA GLN A 237 15.66 -16.71 -0.67
C GLN A 237 15.44 -15.62 -1.70
N THR A 238 14.81 -15.98 -2.82
CA THR A 238 14.45 -15.02 -3.87
C THR A 238 13.21 -14.24 -3.48
N MET A 239 13.33 -12.91 -3.49
CA MET A 239 12.26 -11.98 -3.16
C MET A 239 12.14 -10.90 -4.24
N ILE A 240 11.03 -10.20 -4.24
CA ILE A 240 10.73 -9.11 -5.15
C ILE A 240 10.56 -7.82 -4.36
N ALA A 241 11.39 -6.83 -4.67
CA ALA A 241 11.23 -5.47 -4.16
C ALA A 241 10.52 -4.60 -5.22
N PRO A 242 9.42 -3.89 -4.88
CA PRO A 242 8.75 -2.97 -5.80
C PRO A 242 9.71 -1.88 -6.30
N ILE A 243 9.90 -1.77 -7.63
CA ILE A 243 10.82 -0.77 -8.22
C ILE A 243 10.36 0.65 -7.91
N SER A 244 9.04 0.88 -7.82
CA SER A 244 8.48 2.21 -7.56
C SER A 244 8.93 2.83 -6.25
N SER A 245 9.43 2.04 -5.32
CA SER A 245 9.92 2.50 -4.01
C SER A 245 11.45 2.52 -3.93
N ILE A 246 12.16 2.00 -4.94
CA ILE A 246 13.63 1.96 -4.94
C ILE A 246 14.19 3.24 -5.54
N VAL A 247 15.00 3.96 -4.78
CA VAL A 247 15.69 5.16 -5.23
C VAL A 247 17.00 4.80 -5.92
N GLU A 248 17.84 4.01 -5.24
CA GLU A 248 19.13 3.57 -5.78
C GLU A 248 19.65 2.31 -5.07
N THR A 249 20.62 1.65 -5.69
CA THR A 249 21.32 0.50 -5.11
C THR A 249 22.75 0.91 -4.79
N ILE A 250 23.20 0.68 -3.54
CA ILE A 250 24.46 1.20 -3.03
C ILE A 250 25.30 0.07 -2.43
N ARG A 251 26.61 0.10 -2.70
CA ARG A 251 27.62 -0.62 -1.91
C ARG A 251 28.42 0.39 -1.13
N PRO A 252 28.07 0.65 0.14
CA PRO A 252 28.71 1.70 0.91
C PRO A 252 30.14 1.32 1.26
N ALA A 253 31.02 2.32 1.35
CA ALA A 253 32.30 2.14 1.99
C ALA A 253 32.10 1.91 3.50
N THR A 254 33.02 1.20 4.14
CA THR A 254 32.92 0.94 5.59
C THR A 254 32.86 2.22 6.42
N SER A 255 33.44 3.32 5.93
CA SER A 255 33.42 4.64 6.56
C SER A 255 32.08 5.35 6.49
N GLU A 256 31.17 4.91 5.62
CA GLU A 256 29.83 5.47 5.45
C GLU A 256 28.77 4.79 6.34
N VAL A 257 29.13 3.66 6.95
CA VAL A 257 28.24 2.92 7.85
C VAL A 257 28.60 3.22 9.31
N HIS A 258 27.68 3.84 10.01
CA HIS A 258 27.84 4.22 11.40
C HIS A 258 26.97 3.36 12.32
N ASN A 259 27.58 2.85 13.40
CA ASN A 259 26.84 2.14 14.44
C ASN A 259 26.41 3.14 15.51
N VAL A 260 25.11 3.21 15.79
CA VAL A 260 24.53 4.04 16.84
C VAL A 260 23.89 3.13 17.88
N GLY A 261 24.50 3.03 19.06
CA GLY A 261 24.08 2.08 20.08
C GLY A 261 24.36 0.61 19.72
N PRO A 262 23.78 -0.35 20.45
CA PRO A 262 24.12 -1.77 20.32
C PRO A 262 23.50 -2.46 19.10
N SER A 263 22.46 -1.91 18.49
CA SER A 263 21.67 -2.60 17.46
C SER A 263 21.27 -1.76 16.24
N SER A 264 21.60 -0.48 16.19
CA SER A 264 21.17 0.41 15.10
C SER A 264 22.36 0.80 14.22
N LYS A 265 22.17 0.65 12.91
CA LYS A 265 23.14 1.07 11.90
C LYS A 265 22.53 2.15 11.02
N TYR A 266 23.36 3.11 10.63
CA TYR A 266 22.98 4.21 9.76
C TYR A 266 23.95 4.34 8.60
N LEU A 267 23.43 4.64 7.43
CA LEU A 267 24.19 5.02 6.25
C LEU A 267 24.31 6.55 6.22
N SER A 268 25.53 7.05 6.14
CA SER A 268 25.79 8.48 5.91
C SER A 268 25.94 8.71 4.41
N ILE A 269 24.95 9.37 3.79
CA ILE A 269 24.97 9.71 2.38
C ILE A 269 24.51 11.16 2.19
N ARG A 270 25.24 11.93 1.39
CA ARG A 270 24.93 13.35 1.09
C ARG A 270 24.67 14.23 2.30
N GLY A 271 25.23 13.89 3.46
CA GLY A 271 25.07 14.63 4.72
C GLY A 271 23.86 14.21 5.55
N GLU A 272 23.11 13.21 5.11
CA GLU A 272 21.98 12.63 5.84
C GLU A 272 22.33 11.29 6.46
N PHE A 273 21.74 10.97 7.61
CA PHE A 273 21.84 9.67 8.26
C PHE A 273 20.57 8.85 8.02
N ILE A 274 20.71 7.83 7.18
CA ILE A 274 19.60 6.97 6.74
C ILE A 274 19.66 5.66 7.54
N PRO A 275 18.58 5.21 8.18
CA PRO A 275 18.57 3.97 8.94
C PRO A 275 18.78 2.76 8.03
N ILE A 276 19.63 1.82 8.45
CA ILE A 276 19.87 0.56 7.77
C ILE A 276 19.03 -0.53 8.44
N ILE A 277 18.24 -1.26 7.63
CA ILE A 277 17.35 -2.32 8.08
C ILE A 277 17.76 -3.64 7.43
N ASP A 278 17.98 -4.68 8.24
CA ASP A 278 18.20 -6.04 7.74
C ASP A 278 16.85 -6.69 7.44
N VAL A 279 16.55 -6.87 6.15
CA VAL A 279 15.31 -7.50 5.69
C VAL A 279 15.13 -8.90 6.26
N ALA A 280 16.19 -9.68 6.34
CA ALA A 280 16.13 -11.03 6.90
C ALA A 280 15.67 -11.03 8.36
N SER A 281 16.23 -10.13 9.16
CA SER A 281 15.85 -9.98 10.57
C SER A 281 14.40 -9.51 10.72
N SER A 282 13.96 -8.58 9.85
CA SER A 282 12.58 -8.07 9.86
C SER A 282 11.56 -9.17 9.50
N LEU A 283 11.94 -10.11 8.65
CA LEU A 283 11.09 -11.25 8.25
C LEU A 283 11.27 -12.49 9.15
N GLY A 284 12.12 -12.43 10.18
CA GLY A 284 12.40 -13.56 11.06
C GLY A 284 13.15 -14.71 10.38
N ILE A 285 13.89 -14.42 9.30
CA ILE A 285 14.68 -15.43 8.58
C ILE A 285 15.99 -15.66 9.32
N ALA A 286 16.22 -16.93 9.73
CA ALA A 286 17.43 -17.31 10.44
C ALA A 286 18.69 -17.07 9.57
N PRO A 287 19.80 -16.65 10.16
CA PRO A 287 21.05 -16.43 9.44
C PRO A 287 21.67 -17.76 9.01
N ASN A 288 21.50 -18.11 7.73
CA ASN A 288 22.19 -19.28 7.13
C ASN A 288 23.59 -18.94 6.61
N THR A 289 23.85 -17.66 6.36
CA THR A 289 25.14 -17.15 5.87
C THR A 289 25.41 -15.80 6.50
N SER A 290 26.69 -15.47 6.71
CA SER A 290 27.07 -14.10 7.07
C SER A 290 26.75 -13.18 5.89
N PRO A 291 26.24 -11.95 6.13
CA PRO A 291 26.08 -10.97 5.07
C PRO A 291 27.40 -10.75 4.33
N SER A 292 27.31 -10.51 3.02
CA SER A 292 28.49 -10.09 2.24
C SER A 292 29.07 -8.80 2.84
N GLU A 293 30.39 -8.70 2.96
CA GLU A 293 31.06 -7.46 3.35
C GLU A 293 31.76 -6.84 2.13
N PRO A 294 31.44 -5.60 1.75
CA PRO A 294 30.40 -4.72 2.30
C PRO A 294 28.97 -5.15 1.88
N PRO A 295 27.96 -4.85 2.73
CA PRO A 295 26.57 -5.21 2.43
C PRO A 295 26.06 -4.45 1.20
N LEU A 296 25.19 -5.10 0.41
CA LEU A 296 24.46 -4.44 -0.67
C LEU A 296 23.20 -3.80 -0.06
N LEU A 297 23.03 -2.50 -0.29
CA LEU A 297 21.90 -1.74 0.22
C LEU A 297 20.99 -1.30 -0.90
N LEU A 298 19.69 -1.49 -0.72
CA LEU A 298 18.65 -0.85 -1.50
C LEU A 298 18.18 0.39 -0.73
N LEU A 299 18.46 1.58 -1.28
CA LEU A 299 17.88 2.82 -0.76
C LEU A 299 16.44 2.88 -1.24
N VAL A 300 15.51 2.89 -0.30
CA VAL A 300 14.07 2.92 -0.59
C VAL A 300 13.42 4.13 0.06
N GLU A 301 12.45 4.67 -0.64
CA GLU A 301 11.60 5.75 -0.16
C GLU A 301 10.23 5.16 0.21
N SER A 302 9.82 5.34 1.46
CA SER A 302 8.49 4.94 1.93
C SER A 302 7.43 5.94 1.43
N GLU A 303 6.15 5.56 1.50
CA GLU A 303 5.04 6.46 1.14
C GLU A 303 5.04 7.78 1.93
N ASN A 304 5.64 7.81 3.11
CA ASN A 304 5.81 9.02 3.94
C ASN A 304 7.05 9.84 3.56
N GLN A 305 7.67 9.58 2.38
CA GLN A 305 8.89 10.23 1.92
C GLN A 305 10.10 10.04 2.84
N SER A 306 10.05 9.10 3.78
CA SER A 306 11.20 8.76 4.60
C SER A 306 12.09 7.74 3.88
N LEU A 307 13.41 8.01 3.89
CA LEU A 307 14.41 7.13 3.30
C LEU A 307 14.85 6.07 4.30
N CYS A 308 14.98 4.83 3.84
CA CYS A 308 15.67 3.77 4.57
C CYS A 308 16.52 2.93 3.62
N ALA A 309 17.54 2.27 4.16
CA ALA A 309 18.45 1.42 3.42
C ALA A 309 18.24 -0.03 3.83
N LEU A 310 17.83 -0.88 2.91
CA LEU A 310 17.52 -2.30 3.15
C LEU A 310 18.73 -3.16 2.79
N ILE A 311 19.20 -4.01 3.71
CA ILE A 311 20.25 -4.98 3.45
C ILE A 311 19.66 -6.15 2.64
N VAL A 312 20.28 -6.41 1.48
CA VAL A 312 20.05 -7.60 0.66
C VAL A 312 21.38 -8.29 0.34
N ASP A 313 21.34 -9.58 0.01
CA ASP A 313 22.56 -10.31 -0.35
C ASP A 313 23.00 -9.96 -1.78
N GLU A 314 22.05 -10.01 -2.73
CA GLU A 314 22.28 -9.77 -4.17
C GLU A 314 21.06 -9.10 -4.80
N VAL A 315 21.33 -8.34 -5.86
CA VAL A 315 20.34 -7.84 -6.82
C VAL A 315 20.58 -8.54 -8.13
N HIS A 316 19.54 -9.17 -8.69
CA HIS A 316 19.67 -9.94 -9.92
C HIS A 316 19.25 -9.13 -11.14
N ASP A 317 17.93 -8.94 -11.32
CA ASP A 317 17.37 -8.26 -12.49
C ASP A 317 16.07 -7.53 -12.16
N GLN A 318 15.61 -6.74 -13.12
CA GLN A 318 14.28 -6.14 -13.10
C GLN A 318 13.36 -6.96 -13.97
N ARG A 319 12.18 -7.29 -13.47
CA ARG A 319 11.17 -7.98 -14.26
C ARG A 319 9.75 -7.62 -13.85
N GLN A 320 8.85 -7.74 -14.78
CA GLN A 320 7.43 -7.69 -14.52
C GLN A 320 6.98 -8.98 -13.88
N VAL A 321 6.30 -8.87 -12.74
CA VAL A 321 5.77 -10.00 -12.00
C VAL A 321 4.25 -9.86 -11.81
N VAL A 322 3.55 -10.99 -11.89
CA VAL A 322 2.12 -11.05 -11.61
C VAL A 322 1.92 -11.20 -10.11
N ILE A 323 1.26 -10.24 -9.49
CA ILE A 323 0.95 -10.26 -8.07
C ILE A 323 -0.11 -11.33 -7.80
N LYS A 324 0.20 -12.26 -6.89
CA LYS A 324 -0.73 -13.25 -6.36
C LYS A 324 -0.91 -12.98 -4.88
N GLY A 325 -2.13 -12.64 -4.45
CA GLY A 325 -2.43 -12.49 -3.02
C GLY A 325 -2.12 -13.78 -2.27
N LEU A 326 -1.57 -13.65 -1.08
CA LEU A 326 -1.45 -14.76 -0.15
C LEU A 326 -2.87 -15.13 0.28
N GLU A 327 -3.37 -16.29 -0.13
CA GLU A 327 -4.75 -16.71 0.13
C GLU A 327 -4.98 -16.92 1.63
N HIS A 328 -6.25 -16.96 2.05
CA HIS A 328 -6.73 -17.06 3.44
C HIS A 328 -6.12 -18.21 4.27
N ASN A 329 -5.40 -19.15 3.65
CA ASN A 329 -4.78 -20.29 4.30
C ASN A 329 -3.38 -20.02 4.87
N TYR A 330 -2.76 -18.89 4.55
CA TYR A 330 -1.48 -18.49 5.12
C TYR A 330 -1.70 -17.32 6.08
N LYS A 331 -1.12 -17.40 7.28
CA LYS A 331 -1.06 -16.26 8.20
C LYS A 331 -0.33 -15.15 7.49
N SER A 332 -0.82 -13.90 7.63
CA SER A 332 -0.10 -12.73 7.12
C SER A 332 1.32 -12.74 7.68
N VAL A 333 2.30 -12.68 6.79
CA VAL A 333 3.70 -12.54 7.16
C VAL A 333 4.00 -11.04 7.14
N GLN A 334 4.38 -10.51 8.28
CA GLN A 334 4.71 -9.10 8.41
C GLN A 334 5.91 -8.77 7.51
N GLY A 335 5.83 -7.69 6.73
CA GLY A 335 6.87 -7.32 5.76
C GLY A 335 6.73 -8.01 4.38
N VAL A 336 5.64 -8.77 4.14
CA VAL A 336 5.31 -9.39 2.85
C VAL A 336 3.92 -8.96 2.42
N SER A 337 3.81 -8.36 1.23
CA SER A 337 2.53 -7.89 0.68
C SER A 337 1.81 -8.96 -0.15
N ALA A 338 2.55 -9.78 -0.88
CA ALA A 338 2.01 -10.76 -1.82
C ALA A 338 3.08 -11.81 -2.20
N ALA A 339 2.74 -12.70 -3.13
CA ALA A 339 3.67 -13.62 -3.76
C ALA A 339 3.59 -13.52 -5.29
N THR A 340 4.57 -14.08 -5.97
CA THR A 340 4.56 -14.28 -7.42
C THR A 340 5.16 -15.63 -7.78
N VAL A 341 4.94 -16.05 -9.02
CA VAL A 341 5.64 -17.20 -9.61
C VAL A 341 6.55 -16.68 -10.70
N LEU A 342 7.84 -16.89 -10.53
CA LEU A 342 8.87 -16.51 -11.50
C LEU A 342 8.84 -17.39 -12.77
N GLY A 343 9.52 -16.97 -13.84
CA GLY A 343 9.58 -17.69 -15.11
C GLY A 343 10.12 -19.11 -15.02
N ASN A 344 10.96 -19.39 -14.02
CA ASN A 344 11.50 -20.72 -13.71
C ASN A 344 10.55 -21.61 -12.87
N GLY A 345 9.37 -21.10 -12.48
CA GLY A 345 8.40 -21.80 -11.66
C GLY A 345 8.60 -21.63 -10.14
N GLN A 346 9.65 -20.94 -9.70
CA GLN A 346 9.87 -20.65 -8.28
C GLN A 346 8.89 -19.63 -7.76
N ILE A 347 8.45 -19.79 -6.51
CA ILE A 347 7.65 -18.81 -5.79
C ILE A 347 8.62 -17.78 -5.19
N ALA A 348 8.33 -16.50 -5.42
CA ALA A 348 9.02 -15.40 -4.79
C ALA A 348 8.02 -14.55 -3.98
N LEU A 349 8.43 -14.10 -2.80
CA LEU A 349 7.63 -13.21 -1.97
C LEU A 349 7.85 -11.77 -2.40
N ILE A 350 6.79 -10.98 -2.42
CA ILE A 350 6.84 -9.55 -2.71
C ILE A 350 6.93 -8.80 -1.39
N LEU A 351 7.99 -8.02 -1.22
CA LEU A 351 8.26 -7.28 0.00
C LEU A 351 7.26 -6.12 0.18
N ASP A 352 6.83 -5.91 1.40
CA ASP A 352 6.13 -4.70 1.85
C ASP A 352 7.18 -3.77 2.48
N LEU A 353 7.72 -2.87 1.66
CA LEU A 353 8.83 -2.01 2.07
C LEU A 353 8.40 -1.00 3.13
N ASP A 354 7.14 -0.55 3.09
CA ASP A 354 6.60 0.35 4.11
C ASP A 354 6.45 -0.36 5.45
N ALA A 355 5.91 -1.58 5.47
CA ALA A 355 5.80 -2.37 6.68
C ALA A 355 7.18 -2.71 7.28
N ILE A 356 8.19 -2.99 6.43
CA ILE A 356 9.57 -3.26 6.88
C ILE A 356 10.20 -1.98 7.47
N ALA A 357 10.03 -0.84 6.80
CA ALA A 357 10.55 0.45 7.29
C ALA A 357 9.95 0.84 8.64
N PHE A 358 8.67 0.56 8.84
CA PHE A 358 7.93 0.92 10.04
C PHE A 358 8.21 0.03 11.26
N GLN A 359 8.64 -1.22 11.10
CA GLN A 359 8.91 -2.17 12.21
C GLN A 359 9.99 -1.68 13.19
N ARG A 360 10.85 -0.76 12.78
CA ARG A 360 11.72 0.00 13.68
C ARG A 360 11.16 1.41 13.75
N GLY A 361 10.31 1.68 14.74
CA GLY A 361 9.94 3.04 15.10
C GLY A 361 11.16 3.93 15.00
N ALA A 362 11.05 5.07 14.31
CA ALA A 362 12.18 5.98 14.08
C ALA A 362 12.94 6.18 15.39
N PRO A 363 14.21 5.78 15.48
CA PRO A 363 15.03 6.22 16.61
C PRO A 363 15.14 7.74 16.47
N GLU A 364 14.90 8.46 17.57
CA GLU A 364 15.19 9.89 17.69
C GLU A 364 16.48 10.22 16.92
N ALA A 365 16.38 11.20 16.02
CA ALA A 365 17.58 11.77 15.41
C ALA A 365 18.53 12.12 16.54
N PRO A 366 19.81 11.70 16.53
CA PRO A 366 20.75 12.05 17.58
C PRO A 366 20.79 13.57 17.63
N ALA A 367 20.43 14.13 18.80
CA ALA A 367 20.62 15.54 19.10
C ALA A 367 22.03 15.91 18.66
N GLU A 368 22.15 17.02 17.92
CA GLU A 368 23.39 17.57 17.36
C GLU A 368 24.59 17.22 18.25
N ALA A 369 25.52 16.43 17.73
CA ALA A 369 26.81 16.23 18.36
C ALA A 369 27.49 17.61 18.42
N ILE A 370 27.46 18.20 19.61
CA ILE A 370 28.20 19.41 19.94
C ILE A 370 29.65 19.10 19.61
N LEU A 371 30.13 19.62 18.49
CA LEU A 371 31.55 19.60 18.17
C LEU A 371 32.29 20.32 19.30
N PRO A 372 33.32 19.73 19.89
CA PRO A 372 34.16 20.45 20.85
C PRO A 372 34.85 21.61 20.12
N ASN A 373 34.57 22.80 20.57
CA ASN A 373 35.19 24.04 20.15
C ASN A 373 36.68 23.97 20.45
N HIS A 374 37.52 23.70 19.47
CA HIS A 374 38.97 23.95 19.59
C HIS A 374 39.18 25.44 19.35
N GLY A 375 39.09 26.20 20.44
CA GLY A 375 39.67 27.53 20.56
C GLY A 375 41.12 27.43 21.01
N ALA A 376 41.98 28.03 20.29
CA ALA A 376 43.10 28.89 20.57
C ALA A 376 44.16 28.80 19.46
#